data_87b352b27c6d2864350f986f6c343c2c
#
_entry.id   87b352b27c6d2864350f986f6c343c2c
#
_cell.length_a   1.000
_cell.length_b   1.000
_cell.length_c   1.000
_cell.angle_alpha   90.00
_cell.angle_beta   90.00
_cell.angle_gamma   90.00
#
_symmetry.space_group_name_H-M   'P 1'
#
loop_
_entity.id
_entity.type
_entity.pdbx_description
1 polymer ?
#
loop_
_entity_poly.entity_id
_entity_poly.type
_entity_poly.pdbx_seq_one_letter_code
_entity_poly.pdbx_strand_id
1 'polypeptide(L)'
;NGAFMLQNTKARMQTYAQNSLADFKVQVLEQQISGQLLKIDGQEVWVKLIGGFNAYNLMAIYACATLLEADRLSVLQHISTLESVSGRFQYYVSPKGVTAIVDYAHTPDALENVLGTIADLRTGNETLITVVGCGGDRDTTKRPKMAAVATHWSNKVIFTSDNPRSEAPETIINQMEAGVPAHEYKKFVSIVDRRQAIKT
;
A
#
# COMPACT_ATOMS: atom_id res chain seq x y z
N ASN A 1 -16.07 9.04 -0.61
CA ASN A 1 -17.35 9.37 0.03
C ASN A 1 -17.26 10.51 1.06
N GLY A 2 -16.25 11.41 0.94
CA GLY A 2 -16.13 12.58 1.81
C GLY A 2 -17.37 13.49 1.78
N ALA A 3 -17.96 13.68 0.59
CA ALA A 3 -19.17 14.47 0.44
C ALA A 3 -20.34 13.96 1.30
N PHE A 4 -20.48 12.63 1.44
CA PHE A 4 -21.50 12.05 2.32
C PHE A 4 -21.24 12.35 3.80
N MET A 5 -19.98 12.30 4.23
CA MET A 5 -19.60 12.60 5.61
C MET A 5 -19.81 14.08 5.96
N LEU A 6 -19.79 14.96 4.97
CA LEU A 6 -19.89 16.41 5.14
C LEU A 6 -21.31 16.95 5.05
N GLN A 7 -22.32 16.12 4.72
CA GLN A 7 -23.70 16.57 4.44
C GLN A 7 -24.34 17.42 5.55
N ASN A 8 -24.01 17.17 6.81
CA ASN A 8 -24.62 17.85 7.96
C ASN A 8 -23.62 18.70 8.76
N THR A 9 -22.40 18.91 8.26
CA THR A 9 -21.43 19.73 8.99
C THR A 9 -21.72 21.22 8.81
N LYS A 10 -21.54 21.99 9.91
CA LYS A 10 -21.52 23.46 9.90
C LYS A 10 -20.10 24.02 9.92
N ALA A 11 -19.10 23.16 9.99
CA ALA A 11 -17.69 23.56 9.98
C ALA A 11 -17.25 24.03 8.60
N ARG A 12 -16.21 24.87 8.57
CA ARG A 12 -15.54 25.21 7.31
C ARG A 12 -14.93 23.95 6.70
N MET A 13 -15.32 23.64 5.48
CA MET A 13 -14.85 22.48 4.75
C MET A 13 -13.66 22.87 3.87
N GLN A 14 -12.67 22.01 3.81
CA GLN A 14 -11.54 22.07 2.88
C GLN A 14 -11.35 20.69 2.24
N THR A 15 -10.98 20.68 0.99
CA THR A 15 -10.79 19.47 0.21
C THR A 15 -9.33 19.31 -0.22
N TYR A 16 -8.89 18.07 -0.37
CA TYR A 16 -7.60 17.78 -0.97
C TYR A 16 -7.73 16.63 -1.97
N ALA A 17 -6.95 16.68 -3.04
CA ALA A 17 -7.01 15.68 -4.10
C ALA A 17 -5.70 15.57 -4.88
N GLN A 18 -5.54 14.42 -5.54
CA GLN A 18 -4.47 14.14 -6.49
C GLN A 18 -4.93 14.38 -7.93
N ASN A 19 -6.12 13.89 -8.29
CA ASN A 19 -6.60 13.82 -9.68
C ASN A 19 -7.86 14.66 -9.96
N SER A 20 -8.32 15.48 -9.02
CA SER A 20 -9.51 16.30 -9.18
C SER A 20 -9.29 17.73 -8.68
N LEU A 21 -10.27 18.61 -8.92
CA LEU A 21 -10.26 19.95 -8.35
C LEU A 21 -10.46 19.87 -6.84
N ALA A 22 -9.61 20.57 -6.09
CA ALA A 22 -9.64 20.64 -4.64
C ALA A 22 -8.92 21.90 -4.15
N ASP A 23 -9.13 22.25 -2.87
CA ASP A 23 -8.46 23.40 -2.24
C ASP A 23 -6.94 23.16 -2.11
N PHE A 24 -6.56 21.91 -1.84
CA PHE A 24 -5.17 21.47 -1.79
C PHE A 24 -4.93 20.37 -2.82
N LYS A 25 -3.84 20.49 -3.59
CA LYS A 25 -3.52 19.54 -4.65
C LYS A 25 -2.11 19.00 -4.53
N VAL A 26 -1.97 17.71 -4.81
CA VAL A 26 -0.70 17.05 -5.02
C VAL A 26 -0.68 16.40 -6.40
N GLN A 27 0.46 16.49 -7.09
CA GLN A 27 0.74 15.73 -8.29
C GLN A 27 2.00 14.91 -8.07
N VAL A 28 1.98 13.66 -8.48
CA VAL A 28 3.19 12.83 -8.55
C VAL A 28 3.82 13.10 -9.90
N LEU A 29 5.04 13.64 -9.89
CA LEU A 29 5.80 13.96 -11.11
C LEU A 29 6.71 12.79 -11.49
N GLU A 30 7.32 12.14 -10.50
CA GLU A 30 8.28 11.06 -10.68
C GLU A 30 8.20 10.07 -9.52
N GLN A 31 8.38 8.78 -9.81
CA GLN A 31 8.45 7.75 -8.78
C GLN A 31 9.66 6.83 -9.00
N GLN A 32 10.34 6.53 -7.89
CA GLN A 32 11.47 5.61 -7.84
C GLN A 32 11.43 4.81 -6.53
N ILE A 33 12.18 3.73 -6.46
CA ILE A 33 12.27 2.93 -5.22
C ILE A 33 12.88 3.70 -4.04
N SER A 34 13.61 4.77 -4.30
CA SER A 34 14.21 5.65 -3.27
C SER A 34 13.30 6.78 -2.80
N GLY A 35 12.15 7.00 -3.48
CA GLY A 35 11.24 8.09 -3.17
C GLY A 35 10.42 8.55 -4.38
N GLN A 36 9.77 9.68 -4.25
CA GLN A 36 8.99 10.28 -5.33
C GLN A 36 9.09 11.81 -5.32
N LEU A 37 9.00 12.41 -6.50
CA LEU A 37 8.91 13.85 -6.68
C LEU A 37 7.44 14.25 -6.71
N LEU A 38 7.05 15.10 -5.78
CA LEU A 38 5.70 15.63 -5.67
C LEU A 38 5.67 17.10 -6.01
N LYS A 39 4.59 17.57 -6.63
CA LYS A 39 4.27 18.98 -6.76
C LYS A 39 3.11 19.31 -5.83
N ILE A 40 3.35 20.15 -4.82
CA ILE A 40 2.41 20.58 -3.80
C ILE A 40 2.35 22.10 -3.81
N ASP A 41 1.19 22.70 -4.04
CA ASP A 41 1.00 24.17 -4.13
C ASP A 41 2.02 24.86 -5.06
N GLY A 42 2.33 24.22 -6.19
CA GLY A 42 3.30 24.75 -7.16
C GLY A 42 4.77 24.51 -6.83
N GLN A 43 5.10 24.04 -5.63
CA GLN A 43 6.46 23.70 -5.20
C GLN A 43 6.76 22.22 -5.46
N GLU A 44 7.96 21.94 -5.96
CA GLU A 44 8.45 20.57 -6.13
C GLU A 44 9.21 20.12 -4.87
N VAL A 45 8.87 18.97 -4.38
CA VAL A 45 9.48 18.39 -3.19
C VAL A 45 9.75 16.90 -3.40
N TRP A 46 10.99 16.47 -3.15
CA TRP A 46 11.35 15.07 -3.09
C TRP A 46 10.99 14.49 -1.73
N VAL A 47 10.29 13.36 -1.71
CA VAL A 47 9.88 12.66 -0.50
C VAL A 47 10.31 11.20 -0.55
N LYS A 48 10.68 10.63 0.60
CA LYS A 48 11.10 9.23 0.70
C LYS A 48 9.94 8.24 0.73
N LEU A 49 8.74 8.71 1.02
CA LEU A 49 7.53 7.88 1.05
C LEU A 49 7.03 7.63 -0.37
N ILE A 50 6.87 6.36 -0.76
CA ILE A 50 6.59 5.91 -2.12
C ILE A 50 5.11 5.57 -2.28
N GLY A 51 4.59 5.76 -3.50
CA GLY A 51 3.24 5.39 -3.90
C GLY A 51 2.23 6.52 -3.85
N GLY A 52 1.26 6.49 -4.75
CA GLY A 52 0.21 7.49 -4.87
C GLY A 52 -0.61 7.64 -3.59
N PHE A 53 -0.82 6.55 -2.85
CA PHE A 53 -1.50 6.60 -1.56
C PHE A 53 -0.71 7.39 -0.50
N ASN A 54 0.63 7.34 -0.53
CA ASN A 54 1.47 8.17 0.35
C ASN A 54 1.48 9.63 -0.09
N ALA A 55 1.48 9.92 -1.40
CA ALA A 55 1.30 11.29 -1.87
C ALA A 55 -0.02 11.89 -1.35
N TYR A 56 -1.09 11.09 -1.35
CA TYR A 56 -2.39 11.48 -0.80
C TYR A 56 -2.35 11.70 0.71
N ASN A 57 -1.67 10.83 1.46
CA ASN A 57 -1.47 10.98 2.91
C ASN A 57 -0.64 12.23 3.25
N LEU A 58 0.44 12.48 2.51
CA LEU A 58 1.29 13.66 2.68
C LEU A 58 0.52 14.95 2.39
N MET A 59 -0.39 14.92 1.39
CA MET A 59 -1.26 16.06 1.12
C MET A 59 -2.19 16.37 2.28
N ALA A 60 -2.74 15.33 2.94
CA ALA A 60 -3.56 15.53 4.14
C ALA A 60 -2.76 16.18 5.27
N ILE A 61 -1.52 15.73 5.49
CA ILE A 61 -0.60 16.30 6.51
C ILE A 61 -0.33 17.78 6.17
N TYR A 62 0.04 18.07 4.92
CA TYR A 62 0.30 19.43 4.45
C TYR A 62 -0.90 20.34 4.63
N ALA A 63 -2.09 19.89 4.20
CA ALA A 63 -3.32 20.65 4.33
C ALA A 63 -3.65 20.94 5.80
N CYS A 64 -3.59 19.94 6.67
CA CYS A 64 -3.84 20.14 8.11
C CYS A 64 -2.85 21.11 8.74
N ALA A 65 -1.56 20.97 8.49
CA ALA A 65 -0.53 21.86 9.03
C ALA A 65 -0.74 23.32 8.54
N THR A 66 -1.02 23.49 7.24
CA THR A 66 -1.29 24.81 6.66
C THR A 66 -2.56 25.46 7.26
N LEU A 67 -3.60 24.68 7.48
CA LEU A 67 -4.83 25.17 8.14
C LEU A 67 -4.64 25.52 9.61
N LEU A 68 -3.62 24.96 10.26
CA LEU A 68 -3.14 25.31 11.60
C LEU A 68 -2.09 26.43 11.58
N GLU A 69 -2.01 27.18 10.48
CA GLU A 69 -1.15 28.35 10.31
C GLU A 69 0.36 28.05 10.34
N ALA A 70 0.78 26.81 10.13
CA ALA A 70 2.19 26.50 9.98
C ALA A 70 2.75 27.08 8.66
N ASP A 71 4.01 27.50 8.69
CA ASP A 71 4.68 28.03 7.50
C ASP A 71 4.82 26.94 6.42
N ARG A 72 4.30 27.22 5.23
CA ARG A 72 4.18 26.25 4.13
C ARG A 72 5.50 25.64 3.71
N LEU A 73 6.55 26.47 3.58
CA LEU A 73 7.88 25.99 3.18
C LEU A 73 8.49 25.11 4.26
N SER A 74 8.33 25.48 5.52
CA SER A 74 8.77 24.69 6.65
C SER A 74 8.07 23.33 6.69
N VAL A 75 6.75 23.27 6.40
CA VAL A 75 6.00 22.01 6.32
C VAL A 75 6.54 21.14 5.19
N LEU A 76 6.83 21.70 4.01
CA LEU A 76 7.41 20.94 2.88
C LEU A 76 8.80 20.39 3.21
N GLN A 77 9.64 21.17 3.91
CA GLN A 77 10.95 20.71 4.39
C GLN A 77 10.81 19.52 5.34
N HIS A 78 9.87 19.57 6.30
CA HIS A 78 9.64 18.45 7.20
C HIS A 78 9.09 17.21 6.44
N ILE A 79 8.16 17.41 5.51
CA ILE A 79 7.61 16.32 4.67
C ILE A 79 8.73 15.62 3.90
N SER A 80 9.73 16.35 3.38
CA SER A 80 10.85 15.77 2.63
C SER A 80 11.74 14.85 3.47
N THR A 81 11.74 15.02 4.79
CA THR A 81 12.55 14.21 5.72
C THR A 81 11.81 13.00 6.29
N LEU A 82 10.50 12.90 6.08
CA LEU A 82 9.71 11.79 6.61
C LEU A 82 10.16 10.46 6.01
N GLU A 83 10.26 9.46 6.86
CA GLU A 83 10.58 8.09 6.48
C GLU A 83 9.36 7.18 6.67
N SER A 84 9.36 6.02 5.99
CA SER A 84 8.28 5.06 6.14
C SER A 84 8.20 4.54 7.58
N VAL A 85 6.99 4.48 8.11
CA VAL A 85 6.73 3.82 9.38
C VAL A 85 6.96 2.32 9.23
N SER A 86 7.47 1.67 10.27
CA SER A 86 7.71 0.23 10.26
C SER A 86 6.48 -0.55 9.79
N GLY A 87 6.67 -1.41 8.78
CA GLY A 87 5.59 -2.17 8.16
C GLY A 87 4.62 -1.37 7.29
N ARG A 88 4.97 -0.18 6.83
CA ARG A 88 4.18 0.63 5.89
C ARG A 88 5.00 0.95 4.64
N PHE A 89 4.89 0.13 3.62
CA PHE A 89 5.74 0.17 2.42
C PHE A 89 7.23 0.32 2.76
N GLN A 90 7.65 -0.34 3.82
CA GLN A 90 9.03 -0.32 4.28
C GLN A 90 9.86 -1.24 3.39
N TYR A 91 10.91 -0.72 2.78
CA TYR A 91 11.73 -1.51 1.86
C TYR A 91 13.15 -1.70 2.35
N TYR A 92 13.72 -2.81 1.97
CA TYR A 92 15.09 -3.20 2.25
C TYR A 92 15.73 -3.72 0.97
N VAL A 93 16.90 -3.23 0.63
CA VAL A 93 17.65 -3.70 -0.55
C VAL A 93 18.84 -4.52 -0.08
N SER A 94 18.90 -5.77 -0.52
CA SER A 94 20.03 -6.64 -0.21
C SER A 94 21.24 -6.31 -1.09
N PRO A 95 22.47 -6.70 -0.69
CA PRO A 95 23.66 -6.54 -1.53
C PRO A 95 23.57 -7.26 -2.89
N LYS A 96 22.68 -8.24 -3.03
CA LYS A 96 22.41 -8.97 -4.27
C LYS A 96 21.34 -8.32 -5.16
N GLY A 97 20.84 -7.13 -4.80
CA GLY A 97 19.82 -6.41 -5.55
C GLY A 97 18.40 -6.90 -5.32
N VAL A 98 18.15 -7.81 -4.36
CA VAL A 98 16.79 -8.19 -3.99
C VAL A 98 16.19 -7.11 -3.11
N THR A 99 15.02 -6.62 -3.51
CA THR A 99 14.24 -5.66 -2.71
C THR A 99 13.13 -6.40 -1.97
N ALA A 100 13.13 -6.31 -0.65
CA ALA A 100 12.04 -6.79 0.19
C ALA A 100 11.19 -5.61 0.66
N ILE A 101 9.87 -5.70 0.48
CA ILE A 101 8.90 -4.68 0.91
C ILE A 101 8.02 -5.28 1.99
N VAL A 102 7.89 -4.59 3.11
CA VAL A 102 7.02 -4.97 4.22
C VAL A 102 5.89 -3.96 4.35
N ASP A 103 4.65 -4.45 4.22
CA ASP A 103 3.46 -3.63 4.31
C ASP A 103 2.36 -4.29 5.17
N TYR A 104 1.49 -3.46 5.73
CA TYR A 104 0.37 -3.87 6.57
C TYR A 104 -0.93 -4.08 5.77
N ALA A 105 -0.88 -4.09 4.46
CA ALA A 105 -2.06 -4.30 3.61
C ALA A 105 -2.79 -5.58 4.00
N HIS A 106 -4.06 -5.44 4.45
CA HIS A 106 -4.87 -6.54 4.96
C HIS A 106 -6.31 -6.50 4.42
N THR A 107 -6.55 -5.68 3.40
CA THR A 107 -7.78 -5.62 2.61
C THR A 107 -7.46 -5.76 1.14
N PRO A 108 -8.41 -6.20 0.29
CA PRO A 108 -8.18 -6.30 -1.16
C PRO A 108 -7.69 -4.98 -1.76
N ASP A 109 -8.35 -3.87 -1.46
CA ASP A 109 -8.00 -2.55 -2.00
C ASP A 109 -6.60 -2.08 -1.55
N ALA A 110 -6.23 -2.34 -0.28
CA ALA A 110 -4.91 -1.99 0.21
C ALA A 110 -3.82 -2.83 -0.48
N LEU A 111 -4.06 -4.13 -0.65
CA LEU A 111 -3.13 -5.02 -1.35
C LEU A 111 -2.99 -4.64 -2.82
N GLU A 112 -4.10 -4.30 -3.50
CA GLU A 112 -4.13 -3.78 -4.86
C GLU A 112 -3.25 -2.53 -5.00
N ASN A 113 -3.41 -1.56 -4.10
CA ASN A 113 -2.63 -0.31 -4.13
C ASN A 113 -1.13 -0.56 -3.92
N VAL A 114 -0.76 -1.46 -3.01
CA VAL A 114 0.65 -1.81 -2.75
C VAL A 114 1.26 -2.52 -3.95
N LEU A 115 0.60 -3.55 -4.48
CA LEU A 115 1.12 -4.33 -5.61
C LEU A 115 1.13 -3.52 -6.91
N GLY A 116 0.11 -2.69 -7.14
CA GLY A 116 0.08 -1.74 -8.26
C GLY A 116 1.23 -0.75 -8.19
N THR A 117 1.50 -0.16 -7.01
CA THR A 117 2.66 0.72 -6.82
C THR A 117 3.98 -0.01 -7.13
N ILE A 118 4.12 -1.25 -6.70
CA ILE A 118 5.32 -2.04 -7.02
C ILE A 118 5.42 -2.29 -8.53
N ALA A 119 4.29 -2.59 -9.19
CA ALA A 119 4.26 -2.80 -10.63
C ALA A 119 4.70 -1.55 -11.40
N ASP A 120 4.26 -0.36 -10.97
CA ASP A 120 4.64 0.93 -11.59
C ASP A 120 6.14 1.24 -11.41
N LEU A 121 6.76 0.74 -10.33
CA LEU A 121 8.19 0.93 -10.06
C LEU A 121 9.08 -0.06 -10.81
N ARG A 122 8.53 -1.17 -11.31
CA ARG A 122 9.29 -2.23 -11.99
C ARG A 122 9.64 -1.83 -13.41
N THR A 123 10.82 -2.24 -13.85
CA THR A 123 11.25 -2.09 -15.25
C THR A 123 10.75 -3.22 -16.16
N GLY A 124 10.11 -4.27 -15.58
CA GLY A 124 9.59 -5.44 -16.28
C GLY A 124 10.51 -6.67 -16.25
N ASN A 125 11.74 -6.52 -15.77
CA ASN A 125 12.72 -7.61 -15.68
C ASN A 125 12.71 -8.31 -14.31
N GLU A 126 12.11 -7.72 -13.32
CA GLU A 126 12.06 -8.24 -11.94
C GLU A 126 10.95 -9.28 -11.77
N THR A 127 11.22 -10.27 -10.95
CA THR A 127 10.21 -11.23 -10.47
C THR A 127 9.57 -10.72 -9.18
N LEU A 128 8.25 -10.50 -9.19
CA LEU A 128 7.51 -10.16 -8.00
C LEU A 128 7.01 -11.44 -7.31
N ILE A 129 7.45 -11.63 -6.07
CA ILE A 129 7.00 -12.70 -5.19
C ILE A 129 6.22 -12.08 -4.03
N THR A 130 4.96 -12.48 -3.86
CA THR A 130 4.11 -11.96 -2.77
C THR A 130 3.89 -13.04 -1.72
N VAL A 131 4.24 -12.75 -0.47
CA VAL A 131 3.95 -13.58 0.70
C VAL A 131 2.79 -12.94 1.46
N VAL A 132 1.64 -13.59 1.49
CA VAL A 132 0.42 -12.99 2.04
C VAL A 132 -0.42 -14.00 2.82
N GLY A 133 -1.09 -13.52 3.86
CA GLY A 133 -2.06 -14.29 4.66
C GLY A 133 -3.20 -13.41 5.12
N CYS A 134 -4.23 -14.04 5.67
CA CYS A 134 -5.38 -13.36 6.26
C CYS A 134 -5.53 -13.73 7.74
N GLY A 135 -6.04 -12.76 8.53
CA GLY A 135 -6.34 -13.00 9.94
C GLY A 135 -7.63 -13.82 10.13
N GLY A 136 -7.64 -14.62 11.20
CA GLY A 136 -8.85 -15.30 11.70
C GLY A 136 -9.76 -14.37 12.47
N ASP A 137 -11.01 -14.81 12.71
CA ASP A 137 -12.08 -14.07 13.42
C ASP A 137 -12.28 -12.65 12.81
N ARG A 138 -12.23 -12.57 11.50
CA ARG A 138 -12.41 -11.36 10.70
C ARG A 138 -13.29 -11.67 9.48
N ASP A 139 -13.61 -10.64 8.72
CA ASP A 139 -14.36 -10.78 7.47
C ASP A 139 -13.72 -11.84 6.55
N THR A 140 -14.41 -12.96 6.37
CA THR A 140 -13.97 -14.08 5.53
C THR A 140 -14.13 -13.77 4.05
N THR A 141 -15.04 -12.86 3.67
CA THR A 141 -15.34 -12.54 2.27
C THR A 141 -14.19 -11.87 1.54
N LYS A 142 -13.25 -11.27 2.28
CA LYS A 142 -12.04 -10.67 1.73
C LYS A 142 -10.96 -11.70 1.34
N ARG A 143 -10.96 -12.90 1.94
CA ARG A 143 -9.90 -13.91 1.77
C ARG A 143 -9.72 -14.31 0.30
N PRO A 144 -10.77 -14.75 -0.42
CA PRO A 144 -10.65 -15.08 -1.84
C PRO A 144 -10.29 -13.86 -2.70
N LYS A 145 -10.79 -12.68 -2.36
CA LYS A 145 -10.48 -11.45 -3.09
C LYS A 145 -9.00 -11.07 -2.97
N MET A 146 -8.43 -11.18 -1.77
CA MET A 146 -7.00 -10.92 -1.55
C MET A 146 -6.11 -11.91 -2.31
N ALA A 147 -6.52 -13.18 -2.39
CA ALA A 147 -5.80 -14.17 -3.17
C ALA A 147 -5.83 -13.87 -4.66
N ALA A 148 -7.00 -13.49 -5.19
CA ALA A 148 -7.15 -13.07 -6.59
C ALA A 148 -6.26 -11.85 -6.91
N VAL A 149 -6.25 -10.84 -6.06
CA VAL A 149 -5.39 -9.66 -6.21
C VAL A 149 -3.91 -10.06 -6.19
N ALA A 150 -3.49 -10.89 -5.22
CA ALA A 150 -2.10 -11.32 -5.12
C ALA A 150 -1.64 -12.08 -6.38
N THR A 151 -2.44 -13.01 -6.89
CA THR A 151 -2.07 -13.80 -8.09
C THR A 151 -2.13 -12.97 -9.37
N HIS A 152 -3.05 -12.00 -9.45
CA HIS A 152 -3.12 -11.09 -10.60
C HIS A 152 -1.83 -10.28 -10.78
N TRP A 153 -1.33 -9.67 -9.72
CA TRP A 153 -0.18 -8.76 -9.77
C TRP A 153 1.18 -9.45 -9.73
N SER A 154 1.25 -10.67 -9.17
CA SER A 154 2.52 -11.32 -8.86
C SER A 154 2.90 -12.38 -9.88
N ASN A 155 4.21 -12.60 -10.04
CA ASN A 155 4.73 -13.74 -10.77
C ASN A 155 4.60 -15.02 -9.94
N LYS A 156 4.80 -14.92 -8.61
CA LYS A 156 4.62 -16.02 -7.66
C LYS A 156 3.96 -15.52 -6.37
N VAL A 157 3.17 -16.37 -5.74
CA VAL A 157 2.50 -16.08 -4.48
C VAL A 157 2.73 -17.20 -3.48
N ILE A 158 2.96 -16.86 -2.24
CA ILE A 158 3.00 -17.81 -1.13
C ILE A 158 1.88 -17.44 -0.16
N PHE A 159 0.86 -18.28 -0.08
CA PHE A 159 -0.17 -18.15 0.96
C PHE A 159 0.35 -18.74 2.27
N THR A 160 0.19 -18.01 3.36
CA THR A 160 0.74 -18.41 4.65
C THR A 160 -0.17 -17.96 5.80
N SER A 161 0.03 -18.54 6.98
CA SER A 161 -0.65 -18.07 8.18
C SER A 161 -0.26 -16.62 8.51
N ASP A 162 -1.24 -15.85 8.98
CA ASP A 162 -1.02 -14.55 9.60
C ASP A 162 -1.34 -14.65 11.09
N ASN A 163 -2.38 -14.01 11.57
CA ASN A 163 -2.87 -14.17 12.94
C ASN A 163 -4.17 -14.98 12.93
N PRO A 164 -4.12 -16.30 13.09
CA PRO A 164 -5.28 -17.17 12.90
C PRO A 164 -6.32 -17.06 14.03
N ARG A 165 -5.95 -16.52 15.19
CA ARG A 165 -6.79 -16.42 16.38
C ARG A 165 -7.40 -17.78 16.75
N SER A 166 -8.75 -17.93 16.74
CA SER A 166 -9.44 -19.17 17.05
C SER A 166 -9.63 -20.11 15.85
N GLU A 167 -9.33 -19.64 14.61
CA GLU A 167 -9.50 -20.44 13.40
C GLU A 167 -8.25 -21.29 13.09
N ALA A 168 -8.43 -22.45 12.47
CA ALA A 168 -7.31 -23.24 11.95
C ALA A 168 -6.65 -22.48 10.77
N PRO A 169 -5.32 -22.31 10.77
CA PRO A 169 -4.62 -21.60 9.69
C PRO A 169 -4.89 -22.17 8.31
N GLU A 170 -5.00 -23.49 8.21
CA GLU A 170 -5.28 -24.21 6.97
C GLU A 170 -6.66 -23.84 6.41
N THR A 171 -7.66 -23.66 7.26
CA THR A 171 -9.00 -23.23 6.83
C THR A 171 -8.96 -21.84 6.19
N ILE A 172 -8.19 -20.92 6.77
CA ILE A 172 -8.02 -19.58 6.23
C ILE A 172 -7.34 -19.63 4.85
N ILE A 173 -6.27 -20.41 4.74
CA ILE A 173 -5.50 -20.60 3.50
C ILE A 173 -6.39 -21.21 2.41
N ASN A 174 -7.14 -22.28 2.73
CA ASN A 174 -8.06 -22.90 1.78
C ASN A 174 -9.13 -21.94 1.24
N GLN A 175 -9.62 -21.02 2.09
CA GLN A 175 -10.55 -19.97 1.65
C GLN A 175 -9.87 -18.92 0.76
N MET A 176 -8.58 -18.64 0.95
CA MET A 176 -7.81 -17.80 0.04
C MET A 176 -7.62 -18.50 -1.31
N GLU A 177 -7.19 -19.77 -1.31
CA GLU A 177 -6.98 -20.56 -2.54
C GLU A 177 -8.23 -20.65 -3.41
N ALA A 178 -9.42 -20.76 -2.79
CA ALA A 178 -10.69 -20.76 -3.50
C ALA A 178 -10.95 -19.50 -4.34
N GLY A 179 -10.25 -18.41 -4.07
CA GLY A 179 -10.35 -17.17 -4.84
C GLY A 179 -9.38 -17.07 -6.02
N VAL A 180 -8.45 -18.01 -6.17
CA VAL A 180 -7.47 -17.97 -7.26
C VAL A 180 -8.14 -18.41 -8.57
N PRO A 181 -8.02 -17.62 -9.67
CA PRO A 181 -8.49 -18.05 -10.97
C PRO A 181 -7.77 -19.31 -11.47
N ALA A 182 -8.48 -20.23 -12.11
CA ALA A 182 -7.93 -21.53 -12.52
C ALA A 182 -6.65 -21.42 -13.39
N HIS A 183 -6.58 -20.42 -14.25
CA HIS A 183 -5.40 -20.18 -15.09
C HIS A 183 -4.18 -19.68 -14.33
N GLU A 184 -4.33 -19.26 -13.07
CA GLU A 184 -3.27 -18.76 -12.21
C GLU A 184 -2.81 -19.77 -11.15
N TYR A 185 -3.37 -20.97 -11.10
CA TYR A 185 -3.02 -21.99 -10.09
C TYR A 185 -1.54 -22.38 -10.05
N LYS A 186 -0.81 -22.19 -11.15
CA LYS A 186 0.63 -22.44 -11.19
C LYS A 186 1.47 -21.35 -10.53
N LYS A 187 0.86 -20.22 -10.16
CA LYS A 187 1.56 -19.08 -9.58
C LYS A 187 1.72 -19.19 -8.07
N PHE A 188 0.94 -20.02 -7.37
CA PHE A 188 0.98 -20.03 -5.92
C PHE A 188 1.40 -21.38 -5.32
N VAL A 189 1.86 -21.28 -4.09
CA VAL A 189 2.06 -22.40 -3.16
C VAL A 189 1.56 -21.97 -1.78
N SER A 190 1.19 -22.94 -0.94
CA SER A 190 0.73 -22.68 0.43
C SER A 190 1.70 -23.28 1.43
N ILE A 191 2.18 -22.44 2.34
CA ILE A 191 3.10 -22.82 3.42
C ILE A 191 2.57 -22.22 4.71
N VAL A 192 2.05 -23.03 5.62
CA VAL A 192 1.40 -22.56 6.86
C VAL A 192 2.37 -21.77 7.72
N ASP A 193 3.56 -22.27 7.96
CA ASP A 193 4.58 -21.59 8.75
C ASP A 193 5.12 -20.36 7.98
N ARG A 194 4.84 -19.17 8.49
CA ARG A 194 5.25 -17.91 7.85
C ARG A 194 6.77 -17.74 7.77
N ARG A 195 7.50 -18.21 8.78
CA ARG A 195 8.96 -18.13 8.75
C ARG A 195 9.54 -18.99 7.63
N GLN A 196 8.97 -20.19 7.43
CA GLN A 196 9.34 -21.05 6.32
C GLN A 196 8.93 -20.43 4.97
N ALA A 197 7.72 -19.88 4.88
CA ALA A 197 7.24 -19.19 3.68
C ALA A 197 8.17 -18.05 3.22
N ILE A 198 8.71 -17.28 4.18
CA ILE A 198 9.65 -16.19 3.88
C ILE A 198 11.05 -16.71 3.45
N LYS A 199 11.42 -17.92 3.87
CA LYS A 199 12.73 -18.51 3.55
C LYS A 199 12.75 -19.29 2.23
N THR A 200 11.55 -19.61 1.69
CA THR A 200 11.36 -20.34 0.45
C THR A 200 11.58 -19.42 -0.76
#